data_9a047f6ade7bb11dbc955471d60b883e
#
_entry.id   9a047f6ade7bb11dbc955471d60b883e
#
_cell.length_a   1.000
_cell.length_b   1.000
_cell.length_c   1.000
_cell.angle_alpha   90.00
_cell.angle_beta   90.00
_cell.angle_gamma   90.00
#
_symmetry.space_group_name_H-M   'P 1'
#
loop_
_entity.id
_entity.type
_entity.pdbx_description
1 polymer ?
#
loop_
_entity_poly.entity_id
_entity_poly.type
_entity_poly.pdbx_seq_one_letter_code
_entity_poly.pdbx_strand_id
1 'polypeptide(L)'
;MNLISLPETKNYLRVDHCEDDKLILTLIDTAKRLVQDVGRMDEQALAVNEETTRQAMLYTVSYLYENRNGADYHKLTLTLRSLLFAQREGVI
;
A
#
# COMPACT_ATOMS: atom_id res chain seq x y z
N MET A 1 9.73 9.13 4.26
CA MET A 1 8.45 9.84 4.20
C MET A 1 7.31 8.85 4.04
N ASN A 2 6.33 8.93 4.90
CA ASN A 2 5.17 8.06 4.84
C ASN A 2 4.03 8.79 4.16
N LEU A 3 3.53 8.22 3.09
CA LEU A 3 2.41 8.79 2.34
C LEU A 3 1.08 8.54 3.02
N ILE A 4 1.03 7.56 3.92
CA ILE A 4 -0.15 7.29 4.72
C ILE A 4 0.25 7.24 6.19
N SER A 5 -0.62 7.72 7.06
CA SER A 5 -0.36 7.75 8.48
C SER A 5 -1.03 6.58 9.17
N LEU A 6 -0.62 6.32 10.42
CA LEU A 6 -1.28 5.28 11.22
C LEU A 6 -2.76 5.57 11.43
N PRO A 7 -3.16 6.78 11.86
CA PRO A 7 -4.59 7.06 12.03
C PRO A 7 -5.39 6.89 10.75
N GLU A 8 -4.85 7.36 9.63
CA GLU A 8 -5.52 7.23 8.34
C GLU A 8 -5.69 5.77 7.96
N THR A 9 -4.65 4.97 8.15
CA THR A 9 -4.67 3.57 7.83
C THR A 9 -5.65 2.81 8.70
N LYS A 10 -5.66 3.11 10.00
CA LYS A 10 -6.60 2.48 10.93
C LYS A 10 -8.04 2.81 10.54
N ASN A 11 -8.28 4.05 10.14
CA ASN A 11 -9.60 4.45 9.69
C ASN A 11 -10.02 3.67 8.44
N TYR A 12 -9.11 3.51 7.52
CA TYR A 12 -9.35 2.74 6.30
C TYR A 12 -9.69 1.28 6.63
N LEU A 13 -8.97 0.71 7.60
CA LEU A 13 -9.17 -0.68 8.03
C LEU A 13 -10.35 -0.84 8.97
N ARG A 14 -10.89 0.27 9.47
CA ARG A 14 -11.96 0.28 10.47
C ARG A 14 -11.52 -0.36 11.77
N VAL A 15 -10.30 -0.05 12.17
CA VAL A 15 -9.70 -0.53 13.42
C VAL A 15 -9.67 0.63 14.40
N ASP A 16 -10.35 0.48 15.54
CA ASP A 16 -10.41 1.54 16.52
C ASP A 16 -9.73 1.22 17.85
N HIS A 17 -9.05 0.06 17.92
CA HIS A 17 -8.25 -0.29 19.10
C HIS A 17 -6.77 -0.09 18.78
N CYS A 18 -5.91 -0.18 19.83
CA CYS A 18 -4.48 0.05 19.68
C CYS A 18 -3.64 -1.22 19.70
N GLU A 19 -4.28 -2.37 19.76
CA GLU A 19 -3.56 -3.62 19.90
C GLU A 19 -2.71 -3.97 18.69
N ASP A 20 -3.15 -3.57 17.52
CA ASP A 20 -2.44 -3.89 16.27
C ASP A 20 -1.64 -2.72 15.72
N ASP A 21 -1.42 -1.66 16.51
CA ASP A 21 -0.73 -0.49 16.00
C ASP A 21 0.66 -0.81 15.47
N LYS A 22 1.43 -1.62 16.20
CA LYS A 22 2.78 -1.98 15.74
C LYS A 22 2.74 -2.80 14.48
N LEU A 23 1.79 -3.72 14.41
CA LEU A 23 1.62 -4.54 13.20
C LEU A 23 1.27 -3.64 12.03
N ILE A 24 0.33 -2.72 12.21
CA ILE A 24 -0.09 -1.85 11.12
C ILE A 24 1.05 -0.97 10.65
N LEU A 25 1.86 -0.44 11.59
CA LEU A 25 3.03 0.35 11.19
C LEU A 25 4.01 -0.48 10.36
N THR A 26 4.22 -1.74 10.75
CA THR A 26 5.08 -2.64 9.98
C THR A 26 4.49 -2.88 8.59
N LEU A 27 3.18 -3.05 8.51
CA LEU A 27 2.52 -3.27 7.22
C LEU A 27 2.60 -2.03 6.33
N ILE A 28 2.53 -0.83 6.91
CA ILE A 28 2.69 0.39 6.15
C ILE A 28 4.08 0.44 5.51
N ASP A 29 5.10 0.09 6.28
CA ASP A 29 6.46 0.07 5.75
C ASP A 29 6.62 -0.99 4.67
N THR A 30 6.06 -2.16 4.89
CA THR A 30 6.07 -3.24 3.91
C THR A 30 5.34 -2.82 2.64
N ALA A 31 4.18 -2.16 2.79
CA ALA A 31 3.40 -1.71 1.65
C ALA A 31 4.18 -0.72 0.81
N LYS A 32 4.90 0.20 1.45
CA LYS A 32 5.72 1.16 0.72
C LYS A 32 6.76 0.46 -0.13
N ARG A 33 7.44 -0.53 0.46
CA ARG A 33 8.48 -1.28 -0.28
C ARG A 33 7.89 -2.05 -1.45
N LEU A 34 6.74 -2.68 -1.25
CA LEU A 34 6.11 -3.44 -2.32
C LEU A 34 5.68 -2.52 -3.46
N VAL A 35 5.12 -1.36 -3.13
CA VAL A 35 4.70 -0.41 -4.15
C VAL A 35 5.91 0.10 -4.93
N GLN A 36 7.01 0.39 -4.23
CA GLN A 36 8.23 0.82 -4.89
C GLN A 36 8.77 -0.24 -5.83
N ASP A 37 8.77 -1.50 -5.38
CA ASP A 37 9.30 -2.60 -6.19
C ASP A 37 8.43 -2.88 -7.40
N VAL A 38 7.13 -3.00 -7.19
CA VAL A 38 6.21 -3.33 -8.29
C VAL A 38 6.16 -2.21 -9.32
N GLY A 39 6.11 -0.96 -8.85
CA GLY A 39 6.02 0.20 -9.71
C GLY A 39 7.36 0.72 -10.19
N ARG A 40 8.46 0.16 -9.65
CA ARG A 40 9.81 0.63 -9.94
C ARG A 40 9.92 2.12 -9.70
N MET A 41 9.49 2.54 -8.48
CA MET A 41 9.40 3.95 -8.13
C MET A 41 10.39 4.27 -7.02
N ASP A 42 11.15 5.37 -7.21
CA ASP A 42 11.97 5.90 -6.13
C ASP A 42 11.11 6.87 -5.30
N GLU A 43 11.72 7.50 -4.31
CA GLU A 43 10.98 8.40 -3.42
C GLU A 43 10.35 9.55 -4.19
N GLN A 44 11.03 10.06 -5.20
CA GLN A 44 10.51 11.16 -5.98
C GLN A 44 9.30 10.73 -6.80
N ALA A 45 9.36 9.56 -7.39
CA ALA A 45 8.24 9.03 -8.18
C ALA A 45 7.02 8.79 -7.29
N LEU A 46 7.25 8.32 -6.06
CA LEU A 46 6.16 8.13 -5.11
C LEU A 46 5.45 9.45 -4.84
N ALA A 47 6.22 10.51 -4.64
CA ALA A 47 5.66 11.82 -4.33
C ALA A 47 4.91 12.41 -5.52
N VAL A 48 5.43 12.22 -6.73
CA VAL A 48 4.79 12.75 -7.94
C VAL A 48 3.44 12.07 -8.18
N ASN A 49 3.36 10.78 -7.86
CA ASN A 49 2.12 10.01 -8.06
C ASN A 49 1.44 9.75 -6.73
N GLU A 50 1.38 10.77 -5.88
CA GLU A 50 0.96 10.61 -4.49
C GLU A 50 -0.38 9.92 -4.34
N GLU A 51 -1.39 10.36 -5.08
CA GLU A 51 -2.74 9.81 -4.91
C GLU A 51 -2.78 8.31 -5.24
N THR A 52 -2.21 7.93 -6.37
CA THR A 52 -2.16 6.54 -6.78
C THR A 52 -1.34 5.71 -5.78
N THR A 53 -0.22 6.26 -5.34
CA THR A 53 0.65 5.59 -4.38
C THR A 53 -0.07 5.35 -3.06
N ARG A 54 -0.80 6.36 -2.57
CA ARG A 54 -1.56 6.23 -1.33
C ARG A 54 -2.60 5.13 -1.43
N GLN A 55 -3.34 5.10 -2.54
CA GLN A 55 -4.37 4.08 -2.73
C GLN A 55 -3.76 2.70 -2.81
N ALA A 56 -2.63 2.57 -3.52
CA ALA A 56 -1.94 1.28 -3.63
C ALA A 56 -1.44 0.82 -2.27
N MET A 57 -0.91 1.73 -1.47
CA MET A 57 -0.41 1.39 -0.14
C MET A 57 -1.54 0.97 0.79
N LEU A 58 -2.64 1.72 0.79
CA LEU A 58 -3.79 1.38 1.63
C LEU A 58 -4.37 0.01 1.25
N TYR A 59 -4.47 -0.25 -0.04
CA TYR A 59 -4.92 -1.56 -0.51
C TYR A 59 -3.99 -2.67 -0.03
N THR A 60 -2.68 -2.43 -0.15
CA THR A 60 -1.69 -3.43 0.25
C THR A 60 -1.78 -3.72 1.74
N VAL A 61 -1.86 -2.68 2.56
CA VAL A 61 -1.97 -2.86 4.01
C VAL A 61 -3.24 -3.64 4.33
N SER A 62 -4.35 -3.27 3.72
CA SER A 62 -5.63 -3.95 3.95
C SER A 62 -5.54 -5.43 3.59
N TYR A 63 -4.97 -5.72 2.42
CA TYR A 63 -4.83 -7.10 1.98
C TYR A 63 -3.97 -7.91 2.96
N LEU A 64 -2.82 -7.37 3.34
CA LEU A 64 -1.91 -8.06 4.25
C LEU A 64 -2.50 -8.20 5.65
N TYR A 65 -3.21 -7.19 6.10
CA TYR A 65 -3.84 -7.23 7.42
C TYR A 65 -4.90 -8.32 7.48
N GLU A 66 -5.70 -8.45 6.43
CA GLU A 66 -6.79 -9.42 6.38
C GLU A 66 -6.32 -10.84 6.06
N ASN A 67 -5.13 -10.97 5.48
CA ASN A 67 -4.59 -12.26 5.06
C ASN A 67 -3.29 -12.61 5.78
N ARG A 68 -3.23 -12.29 7.08
CA ARG A 68 -2.00 -12.51 7.85
C ARG A 68 -1.55 -13.95 7.87
N ASN A 69 -2.47 -14.89 7.72
CA ASN A 69 -2.15 -16.30 7.81
C ASN A 69 -1.74 -16.92 6.48
N GLY A 70 -1.88 -16.20 5.38
CA GLY A 70 -1.53 -16.78 4.09
C GLY A 70 -1.78 -15.82 2.96
N ALA A 71 -0.97 -14.76 2.88
CA ALA A 71 -1.09 -13.81 1.79
C ALA A 71 -0.57 -14.41 0.50
N ASP A 72 -1.30 -14.18 -0.60
CA ASP A 72 -0.87 -14.57 -1.92
C ASP A 72 -0.15 -13.38 -2.55
N TYR A 73 1.18 -13.38 -2.43
CA TYR A 73 1.98 -12.26 -2.92
C TYR A 73 1.97 -12.14 -4.43
N HIS A 74 1.79 -13.26 -5.13
CA HIS A 74 1.69 -13.21 -6.57
C HIS A 74 0.44 -12.46 -7.00
N LYS A 75 -0.69 -12.78 -6.40
CA LYS A 75 -1.95 -12.11 -6.68
C LYS A 75 -1.89 -10.64 -6.29
N LEU A 76 -1.30 -10.35 -5.13
CA LEU A 76 -1.14 -8.98 -4.67
C LEU A 76 -0.29 -8.18 -5.65
N THR A 77 0.82 -8.76 -6.12
CA THR A 77 1.71 -8.10 -7.08
C THR A 77 0.98 -7.79 -8.37
N LEU A 78 0.19 -8.72 -8.87
CA LEU A 78 -0.57 -8.49 -10.10
C LEU A 78 -1.57 -7.35 -9.93
N THR A 79 -2.23 -7.31 -8.79
CA THR A 79 -3.19 -6.23 -8.51
C THR A 79 -2.49 -4.89 -8.42
N LEU A 80 -1.36 -4.83 -7.71
CA LEU A 80 -0.59 -3.60 -7.59
C LEU A 80 -0.09 -3.12 -8.94
N ARG A 81 0.36 -4.05 -9.78
CA ARG A 81 0.81 -3.70 -11.12
C ARG A 81 -0.32 -3.06 -11.91
N SER A 82 -1.51 -3.63 -11.83
CA SER A 82 -2.68 -3.06 -12.50
C SER A 82 -2.98 -1.65 -12.01
N LEU A 83 -2.97 -1.46 -10.70
CA LEU A 83 -3.27 -0.14 -10.14
C LEU A 83 -2.24 0.90 -10.54
N LEU A 84 -0.96 0.54 -10.45
CA LEU A 84 0.11 1.49 -10.70
C LEU A 84 0.30 1.79 -12.18
N PHE A 85 0.25 0.78 -13.02
CA PHE A 85 0.48 0.97 -14.46
C PHE A 85 -0.72 1.52 -15.17
N ALA A 86 -1.92 1.19 -14.74
CA ALA A 86 -3.12 1.77 -15.32
C ALA A 86 -3.10 3.29 -15.15
N GLN A 87 -2.68 3.75 -13.97
CA GLN A 87 -2.60 5.17 -13.69
C GLN A 87 -1.50 5.84 -14.53
N ARG A 88 -0.35 5.18 -14.64
CA ARG A 88 0.77 5.74 -15.39
C ARG A 88 0.50 5.77 -16.88
N GLU A 89 -0.28 4.83 -17.36
CA GLU A 89 -0.57 4.70 -18.76
C GLU A 89 -1.93 5.27 -19.11
N GLY A 90 -2.51 5.99 -18.18
CA GLY A 90 -3.84 6.55 -18.36
C GLY A 90 -3.95 7.52 -19.50
N VAL A 91 -2.83 7.89 -20.08
CA VAL A 91 -2.79 8.82 -21.21
C VAL A 91 -3.06 8.16 -22.55
N ILE A 92 -3.07 6.88 -22.56
CA ILE A 92 -3.25 6.15 -23.81
C ILE A 92 -4.70 6.13 -24.25
#